data_a43b5d1b2ed9f802b8566a9bbde1d902
#
_entry.id   a43b5d1b2ed9f802b8566a9bbde1d902
#
_cell.length_a   1.000
_cell.length_b   1.000
_cell.length_c   1.000
_cell.angle_alpha   90.00
_cell.angle_beta   90.00
_cell.angle_gamma   90.00
#
_symmetry.space_group_name_H-M   'P 1'
#
loop_
_entity.id
_entity.type
_entity.pdbx_description
1 polymer ?
#
loop_
_entity_poly.entity_id
_entity_poly.type
_entity_poly.pdbx_seq_one_letter_code
_entity_poly.pdbx_strand_id
1 'polypeptide(L)'
;MDIKLIFKIYLIFGITFAYSQTYEDALRYNSYNHEGTSRFNSMGGAFGALGGDLSSISINPAGSSIFLDSEFGVTLNYKNQEIKNIFNNSQSLSKNDLLSYNNIGLVLVYGNNRSKFSLGYNMNRLNDYSSSFSFTGKNSIGIDSYFLDYSTGVPSSDLSVFDGETIQSVYKALGDSYGYGDQQAFLGYQSYLINQVDDLPNNYVSNALYSNVNQLLSIDRKGDHLVHSLNFSTSYNDNVYLGLNFNFHSLEFEEYKFFKESGYSSNSNVKRVQFEENLFSYGQGLSIQLGSLLKFDNFRIGLSYTSPTYLKIEEESSQYIESDIIEDDTLKTVTVDPNTINLFEDYRLRLPSKTMLSLAYIFRSRGLISVDYELTKYNNSKFDDNNGKDSYLKSLNNSIKNNFNGLSRSIRLGGEYRIRNYTLRSGYFIYEGPDSISDSQISGISAGLGINYGYIDIDFSLTKSNNYYENGLYNRGLTSFYSIENDLTTFSTTFTIKL
;
A
#
# COMPACT_ATOMS: atom_id res chain seq x y z
N MET A 1 -22.80 65.06 -15.43
CA MET A 1 -22.76 63.82 -16.26
C MET A 1 -21.79 62.87 -15.55
N ASP A 2 -22.36 62.02 -14.68
CA ASP A 2 -21.63 61.17 -13.72
C ASP A 2 -21.24 59.87 -14.36
N ILE A 3 -19.95 59.62 -14.41
CA ILE A 3 -19.44 58.28 -14.77
C ILE A 3 -19.06 57.57 -13.47
N LYS A 4 -19.98 56.76 -12.95
CA LYS A 4 -19.69 55.82 -11.89
C LYS A 4 -18.90 54.64 -12.46
N LEU A 5 -17.61 54.69 -12.24
CA LEU A 5 -16.71 53.57 -12.52
C LEU A 5 -16.96 52.48 -11.43
N ILE A 6 -17.75 51.47 -11.77
CA ILE A 6 -17.95 50.29 -10.93
C ILE A 6 -16.72 49.39 -11.09
N PHE A 7 -15.79 49.49 -10.16
CA PHE A 7 -14.76 48.49 -9.97
C PHE A 7 -15.47 47.22 -9.48
N LYS A 8 -15.72 46.26 -10.37
CA LYS A 8 -16.01 44.89 -9.97
C LYS A 8 -14.70 44.24 -9.57
N ILE A 9 -14.42 44.24 -8.27
CA ILE A 9 -13.43 43.38 -7.66
C ILE A 9 -14.02 41.97 -7.77
N TYR A 10 -13.58 41.20 -8.76
CA TYR A 10 -13.73 39.77 -8.74
C TYR A 10 -12.77 39.24 -7.63
N LEU A 11 -13.32 39.05 -6.44
CA LEU A 11 -12.69 38.23 -5.43
C LEU A 11 -12.68 36.81 -6.03
N ILE A 12 -11.59 36.46 -6.66
CA ILE A 12 -11.32 35.06 -6.99
C ILE A 12 -11.03 34.40 -5.65
N PHE A 13 -12.04 33.85 -5.02
CA PHE A 13 -11.84 32.82 -4.00
C PHE A 13 -11.16 31.66 -4.74
N GLY A 14 -9.86 31.62 -4.69
CA GLY A 14 -9.10 30.43 -4.97
C GLY A 14 -9.49 29.44 -3.88
N ILE A 15 -10.35 28.47 -4.18
CA ILE A 15 -10.56 27.31 -3.34
C ILE A 15 -9.22 26.57 -3.39
N THR A 16 -8.41 26.76 -2.36
CA THR A 16 -7.21 25.95 -2.16
C THR A 16 -7.68 24.65 -1.55
N PHE A 17 -7.69 23.59 -2.37
CA PHE A 17 -7.96 22.26 -1.90
C PHE A 17 -6.78 21.81 -1.02
N ALA A 18 -7.07 21.34 0.20
CA ALA A 18 -6.09 20.64 1.02
C ALA A 18 -5.88 19.26 0.39
N TYR A 19 -4.70 19.01 -0.15
CA TYR A 19 -4.34 17.71 -0.74
C TYR A 19 -3.61 16.87 0.30
N SER A 20 -4.13 15.68 0.58
CA SER A 20 -3.43 14.64 1.36
C SER A 20 -2.61 13.73 0.47
N GLN A 21 -2.99 13.64 -0.82
CA GLN A 21 -2.40 12.68 -1.77
C GLN A 21 -0.92 12.91 -1.93
N THR A 22 -0.17 11.83 -1.80
CA THR A 22 1.28 11.83 -1.93
C THR A 22 1.75 10.81 -2.98
N TYR A 23 3.00 10.87 -3.34
CA TYR A 23 3.64 9.86 -4.17
C TYR A 23 3.66 8.49 -3.46
N GLU A 24 3.82 8.50 -2.14
CA GLU A 24 3.84 7.32 -1.26
C GLU A 24 2.50 6.58 -1.27
N ASP A 25 1.37 7.28 -1.41
CA ASP A 25 0.04 6.65 -1.51
C ASP A 25 -0.06 5.87 -2.82
N ALA A 26 0.42 6.44 -3.91
CA ALA A 26 0.46 5.73 -5.18
C ALA A 26 1.39 4.49 -5.11
N LEU A 27 2.51 4.54 -4.38
CA LEU A 27 3.37 3.39 -4.13
C LEU A 27 2.65 2.33 -3.29
N ARG A 28 2.05 2.74 -2.18
CA ARG A 28 1.34 1.87 -1.22
C ARG A 28 0.25 1.05 -1.91
N TYR A 29 -0.61 1.70 -2.68
CA TYR A 29 -1.75 1.04 -3.32
C TYR A 29 -1.39 0.27 -4.59
N ASN A 30 -0.21 0.50 -5.18
CA ASN A 30 0.38 -0.33 -6.23
C ASN A 30 1.19 -1.52 -5.69
N SER A 31 1.48 -1.56 -4.38
CA SER A 31 2.16 -2.68 -3.76
C SER A 31 1.31 -3.93 -3.88
N TYR A 32 1.95 -5.06 -4.11
CA TYR A 32 1.27 -6.29 -4.44
C TYR A 32 1.95 -7.47 -3.75
N ASN A 33 1.19 -8.17 -2.92
CA ASN A 33 1.62 -9.42 -2.31
C ASN A 33 0.71 -10.55 -2.78
N HIS A 34 1.27 -11.54 -3.46
CA HIS A 34 0.49 -12.56 -4.12
C HIS A 34 0.25 -13.72 -3.17
N GLU A 35 -0.85 -13.68 -2.46
CA GLU A 35 -1.27 -14.73 -1.54
C GLU A 35 -2.58 -15.37 -2.01
N GLY A 36 -2.78 -16.62 -1.70
CA GLY A 36 -3.98 -17.38 -2.04
C GLY A 36 -4.14 -18.64 -1.19
N THR A 37 -4.72 -19.68 -1.76
CA THR A 37 -4.80 -21.00 -1.12
C THR A 37 -3.40 -21.56 -0.84
N SER A 38 -3.29 -22.51 0.10
CA SER A 38 -2.01 -23.18 0.39
C SER A 38 -1.45 -23.90 -0.83
N ARG A 39 -2.32 -24.46 -1.68
CA ARG A 39 -1.90 -25.06 -2.95
C ARG A 39 -1.30 -24.03 -3.88
N PHE A 40 -1.93 -22.88 -4.02
CA PHE A 40 -1.45 -21.76 -4.80
C PHE A 40 -0.11 -21.22 -4.26
N ASN A 41 -0.05 -20.93 -2.96
CA ASN A 41 1.15 -20.40 -2.32
C ASN A 41 2.34 -21.36 -2.45
N SER A 42 2.11 -22.66 -2.26
CA SER A 42 3.16 -23.69 -2.35
C SER A 42 3.79 -23.85 -3.75
N MET A 43 3.11 -23.38 -4.78
CA MET A 43 3.57 -23.38 -6.17
C MET A 43 4.03 -22.00 -6.65
N GLY A 44 4.38 -21.08 -5.74
CA GLY A 44 4.81 -19.74 -6.07
C GLY A 44 3.76 -18.91 -6.82
N GLY A 45 2.49 -19.31 -6.78
CA GLY A 45 1.39 -18.65 -7.47
C GLY A 45 1.28 -18.92 -8.98
N ALA A 46 2.00 -19.90 -9.54
CA ALA A 46 2.04 -20.21 -10.98
C ALA A 46 0.80 -20.98 -11.44
N PHE A 47 -0.36 -20.32 -11.53
CA PHE A 47 -1.67 -20.94 -11.82
C PHE A 47 -2.37 -20.43 -13.08
N GLY A 48 -1.77 -19.54 -13.85
CA GLY A 48 -2.43 -18.92 -15.00
C GLY A 48 -2.81 -19.87 -16.13
N ALA A 49 -2.13 -21.02 -16.25
CA ALA A 49 -2.45 -22.09 -17.21
C ALA A 49 -3.00 -23.37 -16.54
N LEU A 50 -3.11 -23.41 -15.21
CA LEU A 50 -3.53 -24.63 -14.49
C LEU A 50 -5.03 -24.66 -14.22
N GLY A 51 -5.57 -23.64 -13.56
CA GLY A 51 -6.95 -23.66 -13.05
C GLY A 51 -7.17 -24.72 -11.97
N GLY A 52 -8.43 -24.92 -11.57
CA GLY A 52 -8.81 -25.94 -10.59
C GLY A 52 -8.23 -25.68 -9.20
N ASP A 53 -8.18 -24.44 -8.81
CA ASP A 53 -7.85 -23.91 -7.49
C ASP A 53 -8.61 -22.60 -7.28
N LEU A 54 -9.11 -22.34 -6.07
CA LEU A 54 -9.95 -21.17 -5.80
C LEU A 54 -9.21 -19.86 -6.06
N SER A 55 -7.91 -19.79 -5.75
CA SER A 55 -7.09 -18.62 -6.03
C SER A 55 -6.79 -18.44 -7.52
N SER A 56 -6.86 -19.52 -8.33
CA SER A 56 -6.65 -19.44 -9.76
C SER A 56 -7.67 -18.53 -10.46
N ILE A 57 -8.86 -18.35 -9.86
CA ILE A 57 -9.91 -17.45 -10.34
C ILE A 57 -9.38 -16.01 -10.44
N SER A 58 -8.64 -15.55 -9.46
CA SER A 58 -8.04 -14.20 -9.42
C SER A 58 -6.85 -14.04 -10.37
N ILE A 59 -6.26 -15.15 -10.84
CA ILE A 59 -5.10 -15.16 -11.75
C ILE A 59 -5.54 -15.23 -13.20
N ASN A 60 -6.40 -16.22 -13.50
CA ASN A 60 -6.99 -16.40 -14.82
C ASN A 60 -8.45 -16.87 -14.64
N PRO A 61 -9.43 -16.03 -14.92
CA PRO A 61 -10.83 -16.36 -14.68
C PRO A 61 -11.33 -17.61 -15.44
N ALA A 62 -10.67 -18.03 -16.51
CA ALA A 62 -10.98 -19.27 -17.22
C ALA A 62 -10.68 -20.52 -16.38
N GLY A 63 -9.85 -20.39 -15.35
CA GLY A 63 -9.43 -21.49 -14.47
C GLY A 63 -10.55 -22.13 -13.67
N SER A 64 -11.67 -21.44 -13.46
CA SER A 64 -12.83 -21.99 -12.73
C SER A 64 -13.57 -23.09 -13.50
N SER A 65 -13.56 -23.09 -14.84
CA SER A 65 -14.14 -24.17 -15.63
C SER A 65 -13.26 -25.45 -15.71
N ILE A 66 -12.08 -25.43 -15.11
CA ILE A 66 -11.23 -26.63 -14.96
C ILE A 66 -11.71 -27.50 -13.79
N PHE A 67 -12.40 -26.95 -12.80
CA PHE A 67 -12.95 -27.72 -11.69
C PHE A 67 -13.82 -28.86 -12.19
N LEU A 68 -13.70 -30.02 -11.54
CA LEU A 68 -14.51 -31.20 -11.84
C LEU A 68 -15.80 -31.21 -11.02
N ASP A 69 -15.70 -30.78 -9.78
CA ASP A 69 -16.78 -30.73 -8.82
C ASP A 69 -16.96 -29.28 -8.34
N SER A 70 -18.13 -28.97 -7.79
CA SER A 70 -18.30 -27.73 -7.04
C SER A 70 -17.50 -27.79 -5.76
N GLU A 71 -16.85 -26.71 -5.38
CA GLU A 71 -15.94 -26.67 -4.23
C GLU A 71 -16.13 -25.39 -3.41
N PHE A 72 -15.97 -25.53 -2.09
CA PHE A 72 -15.85 -24.43 -1.14
C PHE A 72 -14.56 -24.57 -0.36
N GLY A 73 -13.85 -23.47 -0.13
CA GLY A 73 -12.62 -23.51 0.64
C GLY A 73 -12.30 -22.23 1.39
N VAL A 74 -11.52 -22.41 2.46
CA VAL A 74 -11.03 -21.33 3.34
C VAL A 74 -9.56 -21.53 3.61
N THR A 75 -8.79 -20.43 3.58
CA THR A 75 -7.36 -20.41 3.88
C THR A 75 -7.06 -19.49 5.05
N LEU A 76 -6.27 -20.02 6.00
CA LEU A 76 -5.71 -19.29 7.12
C LEU A 76 -4.19 -19.19 6.98
N ASN A 77 -3.64 -18.03 7.31
CA ASN A 77 -2.20 -17.75 7.31
C ASN A 77 -1.71 -17.41 8.71
N TYR A 78 -0.57 -17.97 9.09
CA TYR A 78 0.28 -17.47 10.15
C TYR A 78 1.54 -16.88 9.53
N LYS A 79 1.82 -15.62 9.81
CA LYS A 79 2.94 -14.85 9.29
C LYS A 79 3.90 -14.51 10.41
N ASN A 80 5.17 -14.78 10.20
CA ASN A 80 6.28 -14.27 11.01
C ASN A 80 7.09 -13.34 10.15
N GLN A 81 7.13 -12.07 10.54
CA GLN A 81 7.78 -10.99 9.80
C GLN A 81 8.94 -10.45 10.62
N GLU A 82 10.13 -10.46 10.04
CA GLU A 82 11.33 -9.82 10.60
C GLU A 82 11.69 -8.60 9.75
N ILE A 83 11.63 -7.40 10.38
CA ILE A 83 11.91 -6.12 9.73
C ILE A 83 13.22 -5.59 10.30
N LYS A 84 14.25 -5.56 9.45
CA LYS A 84 15.53 -4.94 9.76
C LYS A 84 15.53 -3.53 9.18
N ASN A 85 15.64 -2.54 10.06
CA ASN A 85 15.72 -1.15 9.68
C ASN A 85 17.16 -0.67 9.77
N ILE A 86 17.58 0.11 8.78
CA ILE A 86 18.90 0.73 8.74
C ILE A 86 18.70 2.24 8.57
N PHE A 87 19.11 2.99 9.57
CA PHE A 87 19.05 4.45 9.54
C PHE A 87 20.43 5.03 9.87
N ASN A 88 21.05 5.69 8.90
CA ASN A 88 22.42 6.12 8.96
C ASN A 88 23.34 4.93 9.35
N ASN A 89 24.03 4.99 10.49
CA ASN A 89 24.93 3.91 10.97
C ASN A 89 24.29 3.01 12.03
N SER A 90 22.98 3.12 12.25
CA SER A 90 22.23 2.35 13.24
C SER A 90 21.39 1.28 12.57
N GLN A 91 21.29 0.11 13.21
CA GLN A 91 20.43 -0.99 12.78
C GLN A 91 19.52 -1.38 13.92
N SER A 92 18.27 -1.69 13.60
CA SER A 92 17.29 -2.27 14.54
C SER A 92 16.55 -3.43 13.88
N LEU A 93 16.04 -4.34 14.70
CA LEU A 93 15.27 -5.49 14.27
C LEU A 93 13.92 -5.49 14.99
N SER A 94 12.84 -5.50 14.24
CA SER A 94 11.47 -5.65 14.74
C SER A 94 10.90 -6.99 14.27
N LYS A 95 10.08 -7.62 15.12
CA LYS A 95 9.44 -8.91 14.80
C LYS A 95 7.95 -8.79 15.01
N ASN A 96 7.18 -9.26 14.04
CA ASN A 96 5.73 -9.26 14.07
C ASN A 96 5.21 -10.66 13.76
N ASP A 97 4.24 -11.12 14.56
CA ASP A 97 3.51 -12.34 14.33
C ASP A 97 2.04 -12.02 14.09
N LEU A 98 1.48 -12.55 13.01
CA LEU A 98 0.11 -12.28 12.60
C LEU A 98 -0.61 -13.56 12.18
N LEU A 99 -1.79 -13.80 12.76
CA LEU A 99 -2.74 -14.80 12.28
C LEU A 99 -3.85 -14.09 11.50
N SER A 100 -4.10 -14.53 10.28
CA SER A 100 -5.08 -13.89 9.40
C SER A 100 -5.78 -14.89 8.49
N TYR A 101 -7.01 -14.55 8.06
CA TYR A 101 -7.62 -15.21 6.91
C TYR A 101 -7.04 -14.63 5.62
N ASN A 102 -6.94 -15.44 4.58
CA ASN A 102 -6.32 -14.99 3.32
C ASN A 102 -7.23 -15.17 2.10
N ASN A 103 -7.88 -16.33 2.01
CA ASN A 103 -8.73 -16.65 0.87
C ASN A 103 -10.01 -17.37 1.33
N ILE A 104 -11.14 -16.99 0.75
CA ILE A 104 -12.42 -17.70 0.89
C ILE A 104 -13.02 -17.79 -0.52
N GLY A 105 -13.33 -19.00 -0.96
CA GLY A 105 -13.83 -19.20 -2.31
C GLY A 105 -14.91 -20.27 -2.42
N LEU A 106 -15.77 -20.08 -3.41
CA LEU A 106 -16.81 -21.01 -3.82
C LEU A 106 -16.84 -21.09 -5.35
N VAL A 107 -16.86 -22.30 -5.89
CA VAL A 107 -17.10 -22.54 -7.31
C VAL A 107 -18.21 -23.52 -7.46
N LEU A 108 -19.20 -23.17 -8.28
CA LEU A 108 -20.32 -24.02 -8.69
C LEU A 108 -20.10 -24.42 -10.15
N VAL A 109 -20.09 -25.71 -10.42
CA VAL A 109 -19.84 -26.28 -11.75
C VAL A 109 -21.09 -26.94 -12.29
N TYR A 110 -21.46 -26.59 -13.52
CA TYR A 110 -22.61 -27.13 -14.24
C TYR A 110 -22.19 -27.62 -15.63
N GLY A 111 -22.85 -28.66 -16.11
CA GLY A 111 -22.65 -29.18 -17.47
C GLY A 111 -21.91 -30.51 -17.51
N ASN A 112 -21.24 -30.79 -18.63
CA ASN A 112 -20.55 -32.05 -18.89
C ASN A 112 -19.21 -31.80 -19.60
N ASN A 113 -18.48 -32.87 -19.93
CA ASN A 113 -17.13 -32.77 -20.53
C ASN A 113 -17.09 -32.02 -21.90
N ARG A 114 -18.22 -31.87 -22.61
CA ARG A 114 -18.26 -31.10 -23.88
C ARG A 114 -18.47 -29.62 -23.67
N SER A 115 -19.25 -29.25 -22.65
CA SER A 115 -19.54 -27.87 -22.33
C SER A 115 -19.78 -27.75 -20.83
N LYS A 116 -18.90 -27.07 -20.14
CA LYS A 116 -19.05 -26.70 -18.74
C LYS A 116 -19.32 -25.20 -18.63
N PHE A 117 -20.08 -24.84 -17.62
CA PHE A 117 -20.25 -23.48 -17.16
C PHE A 117 -19.97 -23.46 -15.66
N SER A 118 -19.22 -22.49 -15.20
CA SER A 118 -18.97 -22.30 -13.77
C SER A 118 -19.26 -20.88 -13.32
N LEU A 119 -19.79 -20.80 -12.11
CA LEU A 119 -19.98 -19.59 -11.34
C LEU A 119 -19.03 -19.65 -10.15
N GLY A 120 -18.25 -18.60 -9.94
CA GLY A 120 -17.31 -18.53 -8.85
C GLY A 120 -17.47 -17.25 -8.05
N TYR A 121 -17.22 -17.36 -6.75
CA TYR A 121 -16.94 -16.24 -5.89
C TYR A 121 -15.62 -16.51 -5.20
N ASN A 122 -14.72 -15.52 -5.21
CA ASN A 122 -13.45 -15.62 -4.52
C ASN A 122 -13.13 -14.29 -3.84
N MET A 123 -12.97 -14.32 -2.53
CA MET A 123 -12.38 -13.23 -1.77
C MET A 123 -10.90 -13.55 -1.56
N ASN A 124 -10.04 -12.64 -1.99
CA ASN A 124 -8.61 -12.78 -1.85
C ASN A 124 -8.00 -11.51 -1.25
N ARG A 125 -7.07 -11.65 -0.33
CA ARG A 125 -6.29 -10.53 0.19
C ARG A 125 -5.16 -10.21 -0.80
N LEU A 126 -5.24 -9.02 -1.41
CA LEU A 126 -4.25 -8.54 -2.36
C LEU A 126 -3.02 -7.97 -1.65
N ASN A 127 -3.24 -7.30 -0.52
CA ASN A 127 -2.17 -6.79 0.33
C ASN A 127 -2.60 -6.81 1.80
N ASP A 128 -1.64 -7.03 2.68
CA ASP A 128 -1.74 -6.93 4.13
C ASP A 128 -0.78 -5.83 4.58
N TYR A 129 -1.31 -4.73 5.09
CA TYR A 129 -0.53 -3.58 5.51
C TYR A 129 0.01 -3.71 6.93
N SER A 130 -0.43 -4.74 7.68
CA SER A 130 -0.07 -4.92 9.08
C SER A 130 1.44 -5.05 9.26
N SER A 131 2.04 -4.09 9.94
CA SER A 131 3.45 -4.08 10.28
C SER A 131 3.72 -3.11 11.42
N SER A 132 4.63 -3.46 12.32
CA SER A 132 5.11 -2.57 13.39
C SER A 132 6.62 -2.61 13.42
N PHE A 133 7.25 -1.44 13.37
CA PHE A 133 8.70 -1.32 13.45
C PHE A 133 9.14 0.01 14.05
N SER A 134 10.32 0.00 14.63
CA SER A 134 10.94 1.22 15.14
C SER A 134 12.45 1.19 14.95
N PHE A 135 13.04 2.36 14.85
CA PHE A 135 14.49 2.53 14.79
C PHE A 135 14.92 3.85 15.41
N THR A 136 16.20 3.90 15.77
CA THR A 136 16.85 5.09 16.29
C THR A 136 18.11 5.37 15.50
N GLY A 137 18.50 6.64 15.42
CA GLY A 137 19.76 7.01 14.79
C GLY A 137 20.12 8.47 15.05
N LYS A 138 21.35 8.84 14.71
CA LYS A 138 21.80 10.23 14.70
C LYS A 138 21.58 10.83 13.32
N ASN A 139 21.10 12.07 13.28
CA ASN A 139 20.90 12.80 12.03
C ASN A 139 21.41 14.23 12.15
N SER A 140 21.96 14.76 11.07
CA SER A 140 22.37 16.16 10.97
C SER A 140 21.22 17.10 10.57
N ILE A 141 20.05 16.56 10.22
CA ILE A 141 18.84 17.31 9.87
C ILE A 141 17.78 16.99 10.94
N GLY A 142 17.29 18.00 11.63
CA GLY A 142 16.26 17.87 12.65
C GLY A 142 14.86 18.08 12.11
N ILE A 143 13.85 17.77 12.95
CA ILE A 143 12.43 17.93 12.64
C ILE A 143 12.02 19.39 12.42
N ASP A 144 12.76 20.35 12.98
CA ASP A 144 12.58 21.76 12.72
C ASP A 144 12.65 22.11 11.23
N SER A 145 13.49 21.40 10.45
CA SER A 145 13.61 21.57 9.00
C SER A 145 12.31 21.25 8.26
N TYR A 146 11.54 20.27 8.75
CA TYR A 146 10.21 19.95 8.20
C TYR A 146 9.24 21.11 8.37
N PHE A 147 9.18 21.66 9.58
CA PHE A 147 8.27 22.78 9.88
C PHE A 147 8.72 24.09 9.22
N LEU A 148 10.02 24.33 9.11
CA LEU A 148 10.58 25.48 8.39
C LEU A 148 10.21 25.47 6.92
N ASP A 149 10.28 24.30 6.28
CA ASP A 149 9.94 24.17 4.85
C ASP A 149 8.47 24.51 4.58
N TYR A 150 7.56 24.13 5.49
CA TYR A 150 6.15 24.49 5.40
C TYR A 150 5.85 25.95 5.77
N SER A 151 6.60 26.54 6.69
CA SER A 151 6.34 27.91 7.17
C SER A 151 6.81 28.99 6.22
N THR A 152 7.66 28.66 5.23
CA THR A 152 8.21 29.66 4.31
C THR A 152 7.10 30.35 3.51
N GLY A 153 6.97 31.68 3.73
CA GLY A 153 5.97 32.53 3.04
C GLY A 153 4.61 32.63 3.76
N VAL A 154 4.38 31.87 4.81
CA VAL A 154 3.16 31.94 5.64
C VAL A 154 3.25 33.15 6.58
N PRO A 155 2.26 34.06 6.64
CA PRO A 155 2.29 35.17 7.59
C PRO A 155 2.23 34.70 9.05
N SER A 156 3.06 35.22 9.92
CA SER A 156 3.08 34.86 11.34
C SER A 156 1.77 35.25 12.07
N SER A 157 1.05 36.25 11.57
CA SER A 157 -0.28 36.59 12.06
C SER A 157 -1.26 35.45 11.91
N ASP A 158 -1.14 34.65 10.85
CA ASP A 158 -2.03 33.52 10.57
C ASP A 158 -1.69 32.30 11.43
N LEU A 159 -0.44 32.22 11.91
CA LEU A 159 0.05 31.17 12.82
C LEU A 159 -0.13 31.54 14.31
N SER A 160 -0.59 32.74 14.63
CA SER A 160 -0.78 33.19 16.00
C SER A 160 -2.18 32.86 16.50
N VAL A 161 -2.31 32.61 17.82
CA VAL A 161 -3.60 32.44 18.49
C VAL A 161 -3.90 33.73 19.27
N PHE A 162 -4.90 34.47 18.84
CA PHE A 162 -5.30 35.74 19.46
C PHE A 162 -6.34 35.54 20.59
N ASP A 163 -6.59 36.61 21.33
CA ASP A 163 -7.60 36.60 22.43
C ASP A 163 -8.97 36.13 21.88
N GLY A 164 -9.52 35.11 22.54
CA GLY A 164 -10.79 34.49 22.15
C GLY A 164 -10.69 33.35 21.15
N GLU A 165 -9.50 33.06 20.65
CA GLU A 165 -9.23 31.91 19.80
C GLU A 165 -8.64 30.74 20.59
N THR A 166 -8.67 29.56 19.97
CA THR A 166 -8.07 28.34 20.53
C THR A 166 -7.13 27.69 19.48
N ILE A 167 -6.18 26.88 19.92
CA ILE A 167 -5.34 26.06 19.05
C ILE A 167 -6.20 25.34 18.02
N GLN A 168 -7.30 24.71 18.45
CA GLN A 168 -8.23 24.02 17.58
C GLN A 168 -8.87 24.92 16.52
N SER A 169 -9.36 26.11 16.91
CA SER A 169 -10.07 27.02 15.99
C SER A 169 -9.14 27.56 14.90
N VAL A 170 -7.92 27.95 15.26
CA VAL A 170 -6.94 28.47 14.30
C VAL A 170 -6.43 27.34 13.38
N TYR A 171 -6.06 26.19 13.95
CA TYR A 171 -5.62 25.03 13.16
C TYR A 171 -6.67 24.61 12.13
N LYS A 172 -7.95 24.55 12.55
CA LYS A 172 -9.06 24.22 11.64
C LYS A 172 -9.23 25.29 10.56
N ALA A 173 -9.21 26.58 10.91
CA ALA A 173 -9.34 27.67 9.96
C ALA A 173 -8.22 27.69 8.90
N LEU A 174 -6.98 27.35 9.31
CA LEU A 174 -5.84 27.20 8.41
C LEU A 174 -6.09 26.05 7.41
N GLY A 175 -6.52 24.90 7.91
CA GLY A 175 -6.85 23.75 7.04
C GLY A 175 -7.94 24.07 6.02
N ASP A 176 -9.03 24.71 6.48
CA ASP A 176 -10.17 25.08 5.63
C ASP A 176 -9.82 26.18 4.60
N SER A 177 -8.87 27.08 4.89
CA SER A 177 -8.56 28.24 4.05
C SER A 177 -7.31 28.09 3.18
N TYR A 178 -6.26 27.45 3.72
CA TYR A 178 -4.93 27.40 3.09
C TYR A 178 -4.41 25.95 2.94
N GLY A 179 -4.96 25.01 3.68
CA GLY A 179 -4.68 23.59 3.56
C GLY A 179 -3.67 23.05 4.56
N TYR A 180 -3.31 21.78 4.33
CA TYR A 180 -2.44 21.00 5.23
C TYR A 180 -1.08 21.65 5.50
N GLY A 181 -0.49 22.32 4.50
CA GLY A 181 0.84 22.95 4.67
C GLY A 181 0.88 24.02 5.76
N ASP A 182 -0.14 24.89 5.82
CA ASP A 182 -0.21 25.97 6.80
C ASP A 182 -0.53 25.40 8.19
N GLN A 183 -1.24 24.27 8.28
CA GLN A 183 -1.41 23.53 9.54
C GLN A 183 -0.06 23.01 10.07
N GLN A 184 0.85 22.53 9.19
CA GLN A 184 2.19 22.12 9.62
C GLN A 184 3.01 23.31 10.12
N ALA A 185 2.98 24.43 9.40
CA ALA A 185 3.61 25.67 9.82
C ALA A 185 3.12 26.10 11.22
N PHE A 186 1.82 26.01 11.45
CA PHE A 186 1.19 26.33 12.73
C PHE A 186 1.69 25.43 13.87
N LEU A 187 1.76 24.11 13.64
CA LEU A 187 2.28 23.17 14.63
C LEU A 187 3.72 23.49 15.01
N GLY A 188 4.59 23.77 14.04
CA GLY A 188 5.98 24.14 14.28
C GLY A 188 6.13 25.47 15.02
N TYR A 189 5.29 26.45 14.69
CA TYR A 189 5.29 27.77 15.33
C TYR A 189 4.75 27.72 16.75
N GLN A 190 3.60 27.11 16.97
CA GLN A 190 2.97 27.02 18.30
C GLN A 190 3.73 26.11 19.27
N SER A 191 4.51 25.15 18.76
CA SER A 191 5.40 24.31 19.59
C SER A 191 6.76 24.98 19.88
N TYR A 192 6.97 26.21 19.46
CA TYR A 192 8.24 26.96 19.62
C TYR A 192 9.47 26.27 18.98
N LEU A 193 9.27 25.41 18.00
CA LEU A 193 10.37 24.84 17.22
C LEU A 193 10.95 25.85 16.23
N ILE A 194 10.08 26.71 15.72
CA ILE A 194 10.42 27.79 14.80
C ILE A 194 9.87 29.11 15.32
N ASN A 195 10.60 30.18 15.08
CA ASN A 195 10.16 31.54 15.40
C ASN A 195 10.24 32.42 14.16
N GLN A 196 9.38 33.42 14.12
CA GLN A 196 9.47 34.49 13.14
C GLN A 196 10.81 35.25 13.28
N VAL A 197 11.39 35.62 12.15
CA VAL A 197 12.53 36.57 12.12
C VAL A 197 12.02 37.98 12.35
N ASP A 198 12.70 38.73 13.23
CA ASP A 198 12.34 40.11 13.51
C ASP A 198 12.22 40.93 12.20
N ASP A 199 11.16 41.76 12.13
CA ASP A 199 10.82 42.60 10.99
C ASP A 199 10.54 41.86 9.66
N LEU A 200 10.47 40.51 9.65
CA LEU A 200 10.20 39.69 8.46
C LEU A 200 9.04 38.69 8.73
N PRO A 201 7.79 39.13 8.62
CA PRO A 201 6.62 38.37 9.10
C PRO A 201 6.38 37.02 8.39
N ASN A 202 7.02 36.77 7.27
CA ASN A 202 6.84 35.54 6.48
C ASN A 202 8.12 34.66 6.47
N ASN A 203 9.12 35.00 7.31
CA ASN A 203 10.36 34.28 7.41
C ASN A 203 10.56 33.71 8.80
N TYR A 204 11.06 32.50 8.86
CA TYR A 204 11.22 31.76 10.12
C TYR A 204 12.62 31.21 10.28
N VAL A 205 13.01 31.05 11.53
CA VAL A 205 14.29 30.43 11.91
C VAL A 205 14.01 29.33 12.95
N SER A 206 14.89 28.37 13.00
CA SER A 206 14.87 27.32 14.02
C SER A 206 15.28 27.85 15.39
N ASN A 207 14.55 27.44 16.43
CA ASN A 207 14.97 27.58 17.83
C ASN A 207 15.87 26.46 18.32
N ALA A 208 16.03 25.42 17.51
CA ALA A 208 16.88 24.29 17.82
C ALA A 208 18.32 24.53 17.35
N LEU A 209 19.28 24.28 18.23
CA LEU A 209 20.70 24.33 17.91
C LEU A 209 21.31 22.94 18.08
N TYR A 210 21.92 22.42 17.02
CA TYR A 210 22.54 21.10 17.01
C TYR A 210 23.56 20.97 15.90
N SER A 211 24.49 20.02 16.03
CA SER A 211 25.25 19.47 14.89
C SER A 211 24.68 18.11 14.46
N ASN A 212 24.17 17.34 15.42
CA ASN A 212 23.41 16.11 15.20
C ASN A 212 22.41 15.96 16.32
N VAL A 213 21.26 15.41 15.98
CA VAL A 213 20.19 15.04 16.91
C VAL A 213 20.03 13.52 16.96
N ASN A 214 19.50 13.01 18.07
CA ASN A 214 19.09 11.62 18.19
C ASN A 214 17.61 11.53 17.80
N GLN A 215 17.28 10.74 16.80
CA GLN A 215 15.94 10.53 16.31
C GLN A 215 15.49 9.10 16.60
N LEU A 216 14.23 8.97 16.95
CA LEU A 216 13.47 7.71 17.03
C LEU A 216 12.25 7.85 16.16
N LEU A 217 12.04 6.89 15.27
CA LEU A 217 10.79 6.73 14.53
C LEU A 217 10.16 5.38 14.89
N SER A 218 8.88 5.38 15.19
CA SER A 218 8.05 4.18 15.31
C SER A 218 6.86 4.30 14.38
N ILE A 219 6.59 3.24 13.63
CA ILE A 219 5.46 3.16 12.71
C ILE A 219 4.69 1.89 13.00
N ASP A 220 3.40 2.04 13.24
CA ASP A 220 2.43 0.96 13.38
C ASP A 220 1.39 1.09 12.26
N ARG A 221 1.26 0.02 11.46
CA ARG A 221 0.32 -0.05 10.32
C ARG A 221 -0.64 -1.19 10.51
N LYS A 222 -1.87 -1.00 10.04
CA LYS A 222 -2.94 -2.00 9.99
C LYS A 222 -3.76 -1.85 8.73
N GLY A 223 -4.58 -2.86 8.46
CA GLY A 223 -5.52 -2.87 7.36
C GLY A 223 -5.11 -3.78 6.22
N ASP A 224 -5.93 -3.82 5.21
CA ASP A 224 -5.74 -4.70 4.07
C ASP A 224 -6.39 -4.15 2.78
N HIS A 225 -6.00 -4.76 1.67
CA HIS A 225 -6.65 -4.58 0.38
C HIS A 225 -7.25 -5.91 -0.04
N LEU A 226 -8.58 -6.02 0.04
CA LEU A 226 -9.33 -7.19 -0.35
C LEU A 226 -9.89 -7.05 -1.76
N VAL A 227 -9.98 -8.17 -2.47
CA VAL A 227 -10.62 -8.26 -3.77
C VAL A 227 -11.68 -9.35 -3.73
N HIS A 228 -12.91 -8.96 -4.00
CA HIS A 228 -14.07 -9.84 -4.14
C HIS A 228 -14.34 -10.04 -5.63
N SER A 229 -14.03 -11.22 -6.15
CA SER A 229 -14.19 -11.57 -7.56
C SER A 229 -15.48 -12.37 -7.77
N LEU A 230 -16.37 -11.85 -8.61
CA LEU A 230 -17.49 -12.62 -9.18
C LEU A 230 -17.05 -13.17 -10.53
N ASN A 231 -16.97 -14.48 -10.64
CA ASN A 231 -16.43 -15.19 -11.79
C ASN A 231 -17.53 -15.88 -12.60
N PHE A 232 -17.39 -15.77 -13.90
CA PHE A 232 -18.17 -16.49 -14.90
C PHE A 232 -17.21 -17.16 -15.87
N SER A 233 -17.25 -18.47 -16.03
CA SER A 233 -16.43 -19.11 -17.04
C SER A 233 -17.15 -20.26 -17.73
N THR A 234 -16.62 -20.62 -18.91
CA THR A 234 -17.15 -21.71 -19.73
C THR A 234 -16.04 -22.46 -20.44
N SER A 235 -16.28 -23.72 -20.74
CA SER A 235 -15.38 -24.52 -21.57
C SER A 235 -16.09 -25.05 -22.81
N TYR A 236 -15.30 -25.22 -23.88
CA TYR A 236 -15.73 -25.83 -25.12
C TYR A 236 -14.82 -27.00 -25.49
N ASN A 237 -15.42 -28.19 -25.66
CA ASN A 237 -14.76 -29.46 -26.01
C ASN A 237 -13.57 -29.84 -25.11
N ASP A 238 -13.58 -29.40 -23.84
CA ASP A 238 -12.48 -29.61 -22.87
C ASP A 238 -11.09 -29.12 -23.34
N ASN A 239 -11.05 -28.27 -24.36
CA ASN A 239 -9.82 -27.75 -24.96
C ASN A 239 -9.71 -26.22 -24.86
N VAL A 240 -10.83 -25.50 -24.91
CA VAL A 240 -10.87 -24.04 -24.84
C VAL A 240 -11.70 -23.62 -23.65
N TYR A 241 -11.14 -22.76 -22.82
CA TYR A 241 -11.77 -22.22 -21.63
C TYR A 241 -11.72 -20.70 -21.69
N LEU A 242 -12.83 -20.05 -21.39
CA LEU A 242 -12.97 -18.61 -21.36
C LEU A 242 -13.56 -18.18 -20.01
N GLY A 243 -13.09 -17.07 -19.49
CA GLY A 243 -13.56 -16.55 -18.21
C GLY A 243 -13.58 -15.04 -18.12
N LEU A 244 -14.44 -14.56 -17.25
CA LEU A 244 -14.65 -13.15 -16.93
C LEU A 244 -14.79 -13.00 -15.42
N ASN A 245 -14.09 -12.02 -14.84
CA ASN A 245 -14.31 -11.56 -13.48
C ASN A 245 -14.78 -10.11 -13.45
N PHE A 246 -15.68 -9.85 -12.53
CA PHE A 246 -15.91 -8.52 -11.96
C PHE A 246 -15.27 -8.49 -10.59
N ASN A 247 -14.26 -7.64 -10.42
CA ASN A 247 -13.49 -7.53 -9.20
C ASN A 247 -13.89 -6.26 -8.46
N PHE A 248 -14.40 -6.42 -7.24
CA PHE A 248 -14.74 -5.35 -6.32
C PHE A 248 -13.61 -5.24 -5.29
N HIS A 249 -13.02 -4.08 -5.19
CA HIS A 249 -11.91 -3.80 -4.29
C HIS A 249 -12.41 -3.09 -3.05
N SER A 250 -11.92 -3.50 -1.89
CA SER A 250 -12.10 -2.83 -0.60
C SER A 250 -10.72 -2.65 0.02
N LEU A 251 -10.40 -1.43 0.40
CA LEU A 251 -9.12 -1.04 0.95
C LEU A 251 -9.35 -0.32 2.28
N GLU A 252 -8.60 -0.71 3.28
CA GLU A 252 -8.49 -0.06 4.57
C GLU A 252 -7.02 0.05 4.93
N PHE A 253 -6.59 1.23 5.36
CA PHE A 253 -5.22 1.47 5.79
C PHE A 253 -5.22 2.44 6.95
N GLU A 254 -4.54 2.06 8.00
CA GLU A 254 -4.31 2.88 9.19
C GLU A 254 -2.80 2.92 9.45
N GLU A 255 -2.25 4.12 9.68
CA GLU A 255 -0.87 4.32 10.09
C GLU A 255 -0.82 5.24 11.30
N TYR A 256 -0.19 4.78 12.37
CA TYR A 256 0.26 5.61 13.48
C TYR A 256 1.76 5.80 13.38
N LYS A 257 2.21 7.05 13.28
CA LYS A 257 3.61 7.45 13.20
C LYS A 257 3.97 8.27 14.41
N PHE A 258 4.94 7.77 15.17
CA PHE A 258 5.50 8.43 16.33
C PHE A 258 6.94 8.80 16.05
N PHE A 259 7.25 10.09 16.11
CA PHE A 259 8.58 10.62 15.94
C PHE A 259 9.04 11.32 17.21
N LYS A 260 10.27 11.04 17.66
CA LYS A 260 10.88 11.69 18.81
C LYS A 260 12.29 12.13 18.48
N GLU A 261 12.62 13.36 18.87
CA GLU A 261 13.94 13.94 18.67
C GLU A 261 14.50 14.53 19.97
N SER A 262 15.81 14.38 20.18
CA SER A 262 16.52 14.85 21.37
C SER A 262 18.02 14.96 21.08
N GLY A 263 18.81 15.40 22.08
CA GLY A 263 20.26 15.49 21.93
C GLY A 263 20.74 16.80 21.29
N TYR A 264 19.92 17.84 21.43
CA TYR A 264 20.29 19.19 21.02
C TYR A 264 21.47 19.74 21.82
N SER A 265 22.12 20.79 21.31
CA SER A 265 23.22 21.47 21.98
C SER A 265 22.81 22.00 23.35
N SER A 266 23.75 22.12 24.30
CA SER A 266 23.45 22.59 25.65
C SER A 266 22.83 23.99 25.67
N ASN A 267 23.22 24.85 24.74
CA ASN A 267 22.70 26.20 24.54
C ASN A 267 21.50 26.29 23.63
N SER A 268 20.94 25.17 23.16
CA SER A 268 19.69 25.16 22.41
C SER A 268 18.52 25.47 23.32
N ASN A 269 17.55 26.26 22.86
CA ASN A 269 16.29 26.46 23.57
C ASN A 269 15.40 25.21 23.52
N VAL A 270 15.43 24.45 22.42
CA VAL A 270 14.70 23.18 22.28
C VAL A 270 15.55 22.06 22.90
N LYS A 271 14.91 21.18 23.70
CA LYS A 271 15.55 20.04 24.37
C LYS A 271 15.01 18.69 23.91
N ARG A 272 13.75 18.62 23.55
CA ARG A 272 13.07 17.42 23.08
C ARG A 272 11.89 17.83 22.20
N VAL A 273 11.60 17.01 21.20
CA VAL A 273 10.38 17.10 20.39
C VAL A 273 9.77 15.71 20.27
N GLN A 274 8.46 15.66 20.31
CA GLN A 274 7.64 14.49 20.03
C GLN A 274 6.55 14.91 19.05
N PHE A 275 6.43 14.19 17.93
CA PHE A 275 5.42 14.47 16.91
C PHE A 275 4.69 13.17 16.58
N GLU A 276 3.37 13.21 16.62
CA GLU A 276 2.50 12.07 16.39
C GLU A 276 1.54 12.38 15.24
N GLU A 277 1.41 11.41 14.36
CA GLU A 277 0.55 11.50 13.19
C GLU A 277 -0.29 10.22 13.09
N ASN A 278 -1.59 10.36 12.89
CA ASN A 278 -2.48 9.28 12.52
C ASN A 278 -3.02 9.54 11.13
N LEU A 279 -3.01 8.52 10.29
CA LEU A 279 -3.63 8.51 8.97
C LEU A 279 -4.57 7.31 8.88
N PHE A 280 -5.79 7.56 8.47
CA PHE A 280 -6.74 6.51 8.12
C PHE A 280 -7.20 6.72 6.68
N SER A 281 -7.20 5.65 5.89
CA SER A 281 -7.64 5.67 4.50
C SER A 281 -8.62 4.54 4.25
N TYR A 282 -9.74 4.84 3.64
CA TYR A 282 -10.73 3.87 3.20
C TYR A 282 -10.92 3.99 1.68
N GLY A 283 -10.88 2.86 0.98
CA GLY A 283 -10.98 2.83 -0.48
C GLY A 283 -11.93 1.77 -1.01
N GLN A 284 -12.63 2.10 -2.08
CA GLN A 284 -13.44 1.16 -2.86
C GLN A 284 -13.08 1.26 -4.33
N GLY A 285 -13.15 0.16 -5.04
CA GLY A 285 -12.81 0.16 -6.46
C GLY A 285 -13.39 -0.98 -7.26
N LEU A 286 -13.18 -0.87 -8.58
CA LEU A 286 -13.67 -1.83 -9.55
C LEU A 286 -12.62 -2.10 -10.63
N SER A 287 -12.49 -3.37 -11.02
CA SER A 287 -11.76 -3.78 -12.22
C SER A 287 -12.46 -4.98 -12.88
N ILE A 288 -12.13 -5.19 -14.15
CA ILE A 288 -12.61 -6.33 -14.94
C ILE A 288 -11.41 -7.17 -15.34
N GLN A 289 -11.56 -8.50 -15.31
CA GLN A 289 -10.52 -9.40 -15.75
C GLN A 289 -11.07 -10.38 -16.78
N LEU A 290 -10.34 -10.55 -17.89
CA LEU A 290 -10.62 -11.52 -18.94
C LEU A 290 -9.56 -12.61 -18.91
N GLY A 291 -9.96 -13.84 -19.16
CA GLY A 291 -9.06 -14.96 -19.20
C GLY A 291 -9.41 -15.97 -20.28
N SER A 292 -8.37 -16.61 -20.79
CA SER A 292 -8.48 -17.78 -21.65
C SER A 292 -7.47 -18.84 -21.26
N LEU A 293 -7.83 -20.10 -21.44
CA LEU A 293 -6.95 -21.24 -21.26
C LEU A 293 -7.18 -22.22 -22.40
N LEU A 294 -6.08 -22.64 -23.03
CA LEU A 294 -6.07 -23.62 -24.11
C LEU A 294 -5.34 -24.88 -23.62
N LYS A 295 -5.94 -26.03 -23.91
CA LYS A 295 -5.41 -27.34 -23.51
C LYS A 295 -5.08 -28.16 -24.75
N PHE A 296 -3.83 -28.58 -24.87
CA PHE A 296 -3.31 -29.39 -25.97
C PHE A 296 -2.61 -30.61 -25.37
N ASP A 297 -3.26 -31.76 -25.35
CA ASP A 297 -2.75 -32.98 -24.72
C ASP A 297 -2.18 -32.71 -23.30
N ASN A 298 -0.86 -32.70 -23.18
CA ASN A 298 -0.14 -32.44 -21.93
C ASN A 298 0.21 -30.97 -21.71
N PHE A 299 0.09 -30.11 -22.73
CA PHE A 299 0.41 -28.69 -22.65
C PHE A 299 -0.83 -27.85 -22.38
N ARG A 300 -0.65 -26.77 -21.63
CA ARG A 300 -1.66 -25.73 -21.43
C ARG A 300 -1.04 -24.37 -21.64
N ILE A 301 -1.80 -23.47 -22.25
CA ILE A 301 -1.46 -22.07 -22.45
C ILE A 301 -2.56 -21.22 -21.81
N GLY A 302 -2.19 -20.29 -20.96
CA GLY A 302 -3.09 -19.34 -20.33
C GLY A 302 -2.78 -17.90 -20.75
N LEU A 303 -3.82 -17.11 -21.00
CA LEU A 303 -3.73 -15.67 -21.20
C LEU A 303 -4.72 -15.00 -20.28
N SER A 304 -4.29 -13.96 -19.58
CA SER A 304 -5.15 -13.16 -18.71
C SER A 304 -4.84 -11.66 -18.87
N TYR A 305 -5.89 -10.87 -18.86
CA TYR A 305 -5.82 -9.42 -18.88
C TYR A 305 -6.72 -8.85 -17.79
N THR A 306 -6.13 -8.05 -16.90
CA THR A 306 -6.86 -7.27 -15.89
C THR A 306 -6.87 -5.80 -16.32
N SER A 307 -8.04 -5.20 -16.40
CA SER A 307 -8.20 -3.78 -16.69
C SER A 307 -7.52 -2.93 -15.62
N PRO A 308 -7.29 -1.63 -15.86
CA PRO A 308 -7.00 -0.71 -14.78
C PRO A 308 -8.04 -0.83 -13.66
N THR A 309 -7.59 -0.71 -12.40
CA THR A 309 -8.48 -0.62 -11.24
C THR A 309 -8.74 0.86 -10.94
N TYR A 310 -9.99 1.24 -10.78
CA TYR A 310 -10.39 2.58 -10.38
C TYR A 310 -10.76 2.54 -8.91
N LEU A 311 -9.93 3.15 -8.07
CA LEU A 311 -10.15 3.30 -6.64
C LEU A 311 -10.70 4.70 -6.35
N LYS A 312 -11.72 4.80 -5.51
CA LYS A 312 -12.13 6.01 -4.82
C LYS A 312 -11.62 5.88 -3.38
N ILE A 313 -10.89 6.87 -2.89
CA ILE A 313 -10.24 6.83 -1.59
C ILE A 313 -10.68 8.06 -0.80
N GLU A 314 -11.02 7.83 0.46
CA GLU A 314 -11.37 8.80 1.49
C GLU A 314 -10.29 8.73 2.56
N GLU A 315 -9.79 9.87 3.02
CA GLU A 315 -8.71 9.94 4.01
C GLU A 315 -9.03 10.92 5.12
N GLU A 316 -8.56 10.56 6.31
CA GLU A 316 -8.59 11.42 7.46
C GLU A 316 -7.27 11.35 8.23
N SER A 317 -6.88 12.46 8.86
CA SER A 317 -5.67 12.50 9.67
C SER A 317 -5.86 13.32 10.94
N SER A 318 -5.06 13.00 11.96
CA SER A 318 -4.90 13.81 13.16
C SER A 318 -3.44 13.91 13.55
N GLN A 319 -3.08 15.00 14.22
CA GLN A 319 -1.70 15.29 14.60
C GLN A 319 -1.62 15.86 16.00
N TYR A 320 -0.48 15.58 16.64
CA TYR A 320 -0.13 16.08 17.97
C TYR A 320 1.37 16.37 18.02
N ILE A 321 1.75 17.49 18.61
CA ILE A 321 3.16 17.82 18.84
C ILE A 321 3.41 18.32 20.24
N GLU A 322 4.53 17.90 20.83
CA GLU A 322 5.01 18.32 22.13
C GLU A 322 6.49 18.68 22.03
N SER A 323 6.88 19.78 22.65
CA SER A 323 8.28 20.19 22.74
C SER A 323 8.66 20.55 24.19
N ASP A 324 9.88 20.19 24.59
CA ASP A 324 10.50 20.70 25.81
C ASP A 324 11.42 21.86 25.43
N ILE A 325 11.16 23.03 25.96
CA ILE A 325 11.91 24.26 25.68
C ILE A 325 12.44 24.89 26.96
N ILE A 326 13.50 25.70 26.82
CA ILE A 326 13.98 26.59 27.87
C ILE A 326 13.38 27.98 27.65
N GLU A 327 12.63 28.45 28.62
CA GLU A 327 12.10 29.81 28.70
C GLU A 327 12.36 30.37 30.09
N ASP A 328 12.98 31.54 30.16
CA ASP A 328 13.41 32.18 31.41
C ASP A 328 14.22 31.25 32.33
N ASP A 329 15.22 30.55 31.77
CA ASP A 329 16.08 29.56 32.42
C ASP A 329 15.32 28.36 33.05
N THR A 330 14.05 28.18 32.71
CA THR A 330 13.24 27.05 33.19
C THR A 330 12.85 26.13 32.05
N LEU A 331 12.86 24.82 32.32
CA LEU A 331 12.35 23.83 31.37
C LEU A 331 10.81 23.84 31.38
N LYS A 332 10.21 24.07 30.24
CA LYS A 332 8.77 24.03 30.04
C LYS A 332 8.42 23.04 28.98
N THR A 333 7.35 22.30 29.17
CA THR A 333 6.75 21.45 28.13
C THR A 333 5.59 22.22 27.49
N VAL A 334 5.68 22.40 26.19
CA VAL A 334 4.65 23.01 25.36
C VAL A 334 3.95 21.90 24.57
N THR A 335 2.64 21.81 24.73
CA THR A 335 1.79 20.84 24.04
C THR A 335 0.88 21.57 23.06
N VAL A 336 0.89 21.14 21.80
CA VAL A 336 0.00 21.61 20.75
C VAL A 336 -0.83 20.43 20.27
N ASP A 337 -2.04 20.35 20.79
CA ASP A 337 -3.05 19.37 20.44
C ASP A 337 -4.24 20.07 19.79
N PRO A 338 -4.35 20.05 18.46
CA PRO A 338 -5.51 20.62 17.79
C PRO A 338 -6.82 19.92 18.12
N ASN A 339 -6.76 18.67 18.62
CA ASN A 339 -7.93 17.82 18.87
C ASN A 339 -8.92 17.87 17.68
N THR A 340 -8.35 17.75 16.46
CA THR A 340 -9.07 17.89 15.19
C THR A 340 -8.74 16.72 14.29
N ILE A 341 -9.77 16.16 13.67
CA ILE A 341 -9.62 15.21 12.56
C ILE A 341 -9.78 16.00 11.27
N ASN A 342 -8.72 16.05 10.47
CA ASN A 342 -8.76 16.60 9.13
C ASN A 342 -9.42 15.59 8.19
N LEU A 343 -10.51 15.98 7.55
CA LEU A 343 -11.17 15.22 6.50
C LEU A 343 -10.70 15.77 5.16
N PHE A 344 -10.08 14.93 4.34
CA PHE A 344 -9.63 15.32 3.01
C PHE A 344 -10.71 15.06 1.96
N GLU A 345 -10.68 15.81 0.85
CA GLU A 345 -11.56 15.52 -0.27
C GLU A 345 -11.27 14.14 -0.86
N ASP A 346 -12.35 13.42 -1.20
CA ASP A 346 -12.25 12.14 -1.88
C ASP A 346 -11.46 12.26 -3.17
N TYR A 347 -10.56 11.35 -3.41
CA TYR A 347 -9.82 11.30 -4.66
C TYR A 347 -9.95 9.96 -5.37
N ARG A 348 -9.62 9.97 -6.65
CA ARG A 348 -9.61 8.77 -7.47
C ARG A 348 -8.19 8.45 -7.90
N LEU A 349 -7.80 7.20 -7.63
CA LEU A 349 -6.53 6.64 -8.08
C LEU A 349 -6.80 5.50 -9.06
N ARG A 350 -6.23 5.61 -10.25
CA ARG A 350 -6.24 4.54 -11.24
C ARG A 350 -4.95 3.73 -11.13
N LEU A 351 -5.07 2.44 -10.76
CA LEU A 351 -3.97 1.48 -10.79
C LEU A 351 -3.81 0.91 -12.20
N PRO A 352 -2.62 0.42 -12.60
CA PRO A 352 -2.33 -0.03 -13.95
C PRO A 352 -3.04 -1.34 -14.29
N SER A 353 -3.20 -1.59 -15.59
CA SER A 353 -3.62 -2.89 -16.10
C SER A 353 -2.49 -3.90 -16.01
N LYS A 354 -2.86 -5.20 -15.96
CA LYS A 354 -1.92 -6.33 -15.93
C LYS A 354 -2.22 -7.27 -17.10
N THR A 355 -1.16 -7.80 -17.70
CA THR A 355 -1.26 -8.81 -18.77
C THR A 355 -0.36 -9.98 -18.42
N MET A 356 -0.88 -11.20 -18.51
CA MET A 356 -0.16 -12.40 -18.15
C MET A 356 -0.23 -13.44 -19.24
N LEU A 357 0.92 -14.07 -19.51
CA LEU A 357 1.09 -15.27 -20.31
C LEU A 357 1.55 -16.41 -19.41
N SER A 358 0.93 -17.57 -19.57
CA SER A 358 1.21 -18.74 -18.73
C SER A 358 1.36 -20.00 -19.57
N LEU A 359 2.25 -20.88 -19.13
CA LEU A 359 2.49 -22.19 -19.74
C LEU A 359 2.50 -23.26 -18.66
N ALA A 360 1.90 -24.42 -18.94
CA ALA A 360 1.99 -25.57 -18.06
C ALA A 360 2.17 -26.86 -18.84
N TYR A 361 2.90 -27.80 -18.23
CA TYR A 361 3.05 -29.15 -18.75
C TYR A 361 2.62 -30.16 -17.68
N ILE A 362 1.73 -31.08 -18.04
CA ILE A 362 1.16 -32.08 -17.14
C ILE A 362 1.73 -33.45 -17.48
N PHE A 363 2.44 -34.05 -16.52
CA PHE A 363 3.04 -35.39 -16.64
C PHE A 363 1.99 -36.48 -16.34
N ARG A 364 1.04 -36.67 -17.25
CA ARG A 364 -0.10 -37.59 -17.03
C ARG A 364 -0.81 -37.28 -15.69
N SER A 365 -1.03 -38.31 -14.86
CA SER A 365 -1.67 -38.18 -13.54
C SER A 365 -0.70 -37.91 -12.39
N ARG A 366 0.61 -37.82 -12.64
CA ARG A 366 1.63 -37.83 -11.58
C ARG A 366 2.16 -36.49 -11.18
N GLY A 367 2.15 -35.52 -12.08
CA GLY A 367 2.71 -34.24 -11.73
C GLY A 367 2.50 -33.18 -12.80
N LEU A 368 2.93 -31.97 -12.50
CA LEU A 368 2.89 -30.84 -13.43
C LEU A 368 3.98 -29.83 -13.10
N ILE A 369 4.30 -29.00 -14.08
CA ILE A 369 5.13 -27.81 -13.94
C ILE A 369 4.38 -26.66 -14.61
N SER A 370 4.41 -25.48 -14.00
CA SER A 370 3.79 -24.26 -14.51
C SER A 370 4.71 -23.07 -14.40
N VAL A 371 4.59 -22.16 -15.38
CA VAL A 371 5.31 -20.89 -15.45
C VAL A 371 4.33 -19.80 -15.81
N ASP A 372 4.32 -18.71 -15.04
CA ASP A 372 3.56 -17.50 -15.34
C ASP A 372 4.54 -16.34 -15.56
N TYR A 373 4.24 -15.52 -16.56
CA TYR A 373 4.94 -14.28 -16.88
C TYR A 373 3.93 -13.14 -16.96
N GLU A 374 4.01 -12.20 -16.03
CA GLU A 374 3.09 -11.07 -15.92
C GLU A 374 3.82 -9.76 -16.20
N LEU A 375 3.14 -8.86 -16.91
CA LEU A 375 3.61 -7.53 -17.26
C LEU A 375 2.68 -6.47 -16.67
N THR A 376 3.27 -5.49 -15.99
CA THR A 376 2.56 -4.34 -15.41
C THR A 376 3.32 -3.06 -15.76
N LYS A 377 2.60 -2.00 -16.14
CA LYS A 377 3.17 -0.67 -16.40
C LYS A 377 2.77 0.26 -15.26
N TYR A 378 3.55 0.28 -14.20
CA TYR A 378 3.22 1.06 -13.00
C TYR A 378 3.20 2.57 -13.24
N ASN A 379 3.99 3.08 -14.19
CA ASN A 379 3.98 4.49 -14.59
C ASN A 379 2.68 4.94 -15.31
N ASN A 380 1.73 4.01 -15.54
CA ASN A 380 0.36 4.31 -15.98
C ASN A 380 -0.60 4.54 -14.81
N SER A 381 -0.13 4.41 -13.56
CA SER A 381 -0.90 4.83 -12.38
C SER A 381 -1.15 6.34 -12.45
N LYS A 382 -2.33 6.77 -12.04
CA LYS A 382 -2.71 8.17 -12.19
C LYS A 382 -3.77 8.57 -11.16
N PHE A 383 -3.56 9.68 -10.46
CA PHE A 383 -4.61 10.40 -9.76
C PHE A 383 -5.50 11.13 -10.77
N ASP A 384 -6.80 11.20 -10.52
CA ASP A 384 -7.72 12.00 -11.36
C ASP A 384 -7.48 13.49 -11.10
N ASP A 385 -7.00 14.17 -12.10
CA ASP A 385 -6.59 15.58 -12.05
C ASP A 385 -7.64 16.54 -12.65
N ASN A 386 -8.92 16.14 -12.66
CA ASN A 386 -10.00 16.94 -13.23
C ASN A 386 -9.70 17.43 -14.66
N ASN A 387 -9.17 16.55 -15.50
CA ASN A 387 -8.74 16.83 -16.87
C ASN A 387 -7.59 17.85 -16.95
N GLY A 388 -6.67 17.83 -15.99
CA GLY A 388 -5.48 18.66 -15.95
C GLY A 388 -5.72 20.09 -15.43
N LYS A 389 -6.87 20.33 -14.81
CA LYS A 389 -7.16 21.64 -14.16
C LYS A 389 -6.50 21.75 -12.78
N ASP A 390 -6.19 20.61 -12.17
CA ASP A 390 -5.51 20.53 -10.89
C ASP A 390 -3.99 20.49 -11.09
N SER A 391 -3.30 21.56 -10.72
CA SER A 391 -1.86 21.71 -10.92
C SER A 391 -1.06 20.81 -9.98
N TYR A 392 -1.53 20.56 -8.76
CA TYR A 392 -0.89 19.70 -7.78
C TYR A 392 -0.94 18.24 -8.22
N LEU A 393 -2.13 17.71 -8.50
CA LEU A 393 -2.31 16.33 -8.98
C LEU A 393 -1.61 16.11 -10.33
N LYS A 394 -1.53 17.13 -11.18
CA LYS A 394 -0.74 17.06 -12.42
C LYS A 394 0.75 16.90 -12.15
N SER A 395 1.29 17.64 -11.18
CA SER A 395 2.69 17.49 -10.75
C SER A 395 2.95 16.10 -10.18
N LEU A 396 2.06 15.62 -9.32
CA LEU A 396 2.13 14.28 -8.72
C LEU A 396 2.07 13.18 -9.79
N ASN A 397 1.19 13.30 -10.77
CA ASN A 397 1.12 12.39 -11.92
C ASN A 397 2.40 12.41 -12.77
N ASN A 398 3.06 13.56 -12.90
CA ASN A 398 4.37 13.63 -13.56
C ASN A 398 5.45 12.92 -12.77
N SER A 399 5.44 13.01 -11.43
CA SER A 399 6.35 12.28 -10.55
C SER A 399 6.16 10.77 -10.68
N ILE A 400 4.89 10.28 -10.68
CA ILE A 400 4.56 8.88 -10.93
C ILE A 400 5.10 8.43 -12.30
N LYS A 401 4.83 9.20 -13.34
CA LYS A 401 5.28 8.86 -14.71
C LYS A 401 6.79 8.74 -14.84
N ASN A 402 7.55 9.53 -14.08
CA ASN A 402 9.01 9.56 -14.16
C ASN A 402 9.69 8.54 -13.23
N ASN A 403 9.08 8.27 -12.07
CA ASN A 403 9.72 7.50 -11.00
C ASN A 403 9.12 6.09 -10.81
N PHE A 404 7.97 5.79 -11.45
CA PHE A 404 7.46 4.42 -11.45
C PHE A 404 7.98 3.63 -12.64
N ASN A 405 8.12 2.33 -12.45
CA ASN A 405 8.57 1.39 -13.48
C ASN A 405 7.65 1.41 -14.70
N GLY A 406 8.24 1.66 -15.87
CA GLY A 406 7.54 1.67 -17.15
C GLY A 406 7.12 0.29 -17.64
N LEU A 407 7.83 -0.77 -17.21
CA LEU A 407 7.51 -2.15 -17.51
C LEU A 407 8.10 -3.05 -16.44
N SER A 408 7.29 -3.43 -15.46
CA SER A 408 7.65 -4.40 -14.44
C SER A 408 7.24 -5.80 -14.85
N ARG A 409 8.06 -6.77 -14.47
CA ARG A 409 7.92 -8.18 -14.78
C ARG A 409 7.74 -8.97 -13.51
N SER A 410 6.80 -9.91 -13.55
CA SER A 410 6.67 -10.91 -12.50
C SER A 410 6.80 -12.29 -13.11
N ILE A 411 7.61 -13.14 -12.49
CA ILE A 411 7.84 -14.52 -12.92
C ILE A 411 7.46 -15.44 -11.77
N ARG A 412 6.66 -16.44 -12.06
CA ARG A 412 6.25 -17.48 -11.10
C ARG A 412 6.53 -18.84 -11.70
N LEU A 413 7.10 -19.73 -10.90
CA LEU A 413 7.42 -21.10 -11.24
C LEU A 413 6.81 -22.03 -10.19
N GLY A 414 6.13 -23.07 -10.61
CA GLY A 414 5.54 -24.03 -9.71
C GLY A 414 5.62 -25.46 -10.23
N GLY A 415 5.78 -26.41 -9.31
CA GLY A 415 5.77 -27.82 -9.59
C GLY A 415 4.94 -28.59 -8.56
N GLU A 416 4.20 -29.60 -9.03
CA GLU A 416 3.39 -30.50 -8.21
C GLU A 416 3.69 -31.95 -8.58
N TYR A 417 3.87 -32.81 -7.57
CA TYR A 417 4.02 -34.27 -7.74
C TYR A 417 3.12 -35.04 -6.81
N ARG A 418 2.33 -35.96 -7.36
CA ARG A 418 1.30 -36.73 -6.66
C ARG A 418 1.76 -38.15 -6.35
N ILE A 419 1.59 -38.56 -5.10
CA ILE A 419 1.90 -39.88 -4.60
C ILE A 419 0.66 -40.40 -3.86
N ARG A 420 -0.19 -41.18 -4.53
CA ARG A 420 -1.48 -41.63 -3.98
C ARG A 420 -2.32 -40.43 -3.51
N ASN A 421 -2.62 -40.36 -2.22
CA ASN A 421 -3.43 -39.31 -1.61
C ASN A 421 -2.62 -38.07 -1.20
N TYR A 422 -1.30 -38.12 -1.35
CA TYR A 422 -0.40 -37.02 -1.00
C TYR A 422 0.08 -36.28 -2.23
N THR A 423 0.25 -34.99 -2.08
CA THR A 423 0.77 -34.13 -3.15
C THR A 423 1.89 -33.26 -2.58
N LEU A 424 3.07 -33.34 -3.17
CA LEU A 424 4.22 -32.51 -2.86
C LEU A 424 4.30 -31.36 -3.85
N ARG A 425 4.60 -30.16 -3.38
CA ARG A 425 4.67 -28.95 -4.20
C ARG A 425 5.88 -28.12 -3.85
N SER A 426 6.37 -27.38 -4.85
CA SER A 426 7.43 -26.39 -4.65
C SER A 426 7.23 -25.25 -5.65
N GLY A 427 7.66 -24.07 -5.29
CA GLY A 427 7.53 -22.88 -6.13
C GLY A 427 8.63 -21.86 -5.89
N TYR A 428 8.76 -20.98 -6.87
CA TYR A 428 9.62 -19.79 -6.84
C TYR A 428 8.88 -18.64 -7.49
N PHE A 429 9.05 -17.44 -6.95
CA PHE A 429 8.49 -16.23 -7.54
C PHE A 429 9.41 -15.03 -7.39
N ILE A 430 9.25 -14.10 -8.31
CA ILE A 430 9.88 -12.81 -8.30
C ILE A 430 8.92 -11.78 -8.88
N TYR A 431 8.76 -10.64 -8.19
CA TYR A 431 7.94 -9.51 -8.58
C TYR A 431 8.79 -8.26 -8.58
N GLU A 432 8.89 -7.58 -9.72
CA GLU A 432 9.44 -6.23 -9.79
C GLU A 432 8.37 -5.24 -9.27
N GLY A 433 8.73 -4.42 -8.29
CA GLY A 433 7.82 -3.46 -7.66
C GLY A 433 7.54 -2.22 -8.52
N PRO A 434 6.69 -1.31 -8.02
CA PRO A 434 6.33 -0.09 -8.75
C PRO A 434 7.44 0.95 -8.81
N ASP A 435 8.30 1.03 -7.81
CA ASP A 435 9.33 2.05 -7.71
C ASP A 435 10.56 1.70 -8.57
N SER A 436 11.02 2.67 -9.36
CA SER A 436 12.23 2.54 -10.17
C SER A 436 13.50 3.06 -9.48
N ILE A 437 13.35 3.77 -8.37
CA ILE A 437 14.46 4.41 -7.63
C ILE A 437 15.02 3.43 -6.59
N SER A 438 14.16 2.86 -5.76
CA SER A 438 14.51 1.74 -4.89
C SER A 438 14.22 0.45 -5.64
N ASP A 439 15.19 -0.44 -5.76
CA ASP A 439 15.03 -1.76 -6.41
C ASP A 439 14.04 -2.63 -5.60
N SER A 440 12.78 -2.20 -5.59
CA SER A 440 11.68 -2.79 -4.80
C SER A 440 11.22 -4.10 -5.42
N GLN A 441 12.08 -5.11 -5.31
CA GLN A 441 11.80 -6.46 -5.77
C GLN A 441 11.37 -7.34 -4.61
N ILE A 442 10.31 -8.12 -4.79
CA ILE A 442 9.93 -9.19 -3.88
C ILE A 442 10.29 -10.53 -4.52
N SER A 443 11.05 -11.36 -3.83
CA SER A 443 11.35 -12.72 -4.29
C SER A 443 11.11 -13.74 -3.17
N GLY A 444 10.79 -14.97 -3.56
CA GLY A 444 10.56 -16.00 -2.56
C GLY A 444 10.55 -17.42 -3.12
N ILE A 445 10.65 -18.35 -2.17
CA ILE A 445 10.55 -19.79 -2.41
C ILE A 445 9.40 -20.35 -1.57
N SER A 446 8.80 -21.41 -2.05
CA SER A 446 7.70 -22.07 -1.36
C SER A 446 7.79 -23.59 -1.47
N ALA A 447 7.21 -24.26 -0.49
CA ALA A 447 6.99 -25.69 -0.48
C ALA A 447 5.63 -26.00 0.13
N GLY A 448 5.06 -27.16 -0.18
CA GLY A 448 3.77 -27.55 0.38
C GLY A 448 3.46 -29.03 0.28
N LEU A 449 2.46 -29.40 1.08
CA LEU A 449 1.91 -30.75 1.17
C LEU A 449 0.39 -30.69 1.07
N GLY A 450 -0.19 -31.46 0.15
CA GLY A 450 -1.63 -31.69 0.07
C GLY A 450 -1.99 -33.10 0.49
N ILE A 451 -3.15 -33.25 1.12
CA ILE A 451 -3.72 -34.52 1.55
C ILE A 451 -5.16 -34.58 1.06
N ASN A 452 -5.48 -35.59 0.24
CA ASN A 452 -6.81 -35.81 -0.31
C ASN A 452 -7.53 -36.94 0.43
N TYR A 453 -8.65 -36.63 1.03
CA TYR A 453 -9.56 -37.57 1.72
C TYR A 453 -10.85 -37.85 0.91
N GLY A 454 -10.85 -37.59 -0.38
CA GLY A 454 -11.98 -37.74 -1.27
C GLY A 454 -12.84 -36.46 -1.33
N TYR A 455 -13.72 -36.27 -0.36
CA TYR A 455 -14.58 -35.07 -0.31
C TYR A 455 -13.91 -33.86 0.36
N ILE A 456 -12.82 -34.06 1.07
CA ILE A 456 -12.07 -33.02 1.78
C ILE A 456 -10.62 -33.06 1.33
N ASP A 457 -10.11 -31.88 0.94
CA ASP A 457 -8.70 -31.66 0.71
C ASP A 457 -8.14 -30.73 1.80
N ILE A 458 -6.97 -31.10 2.35
CA ILE A 458 -6.24 -30.27 3.30
C ILE A 458 -4.86 -30.00 2.71
N ASP A 459 -4.56 -28.74 2.54
CA ASP A 459 -3.29 -28.27 1.97
C ASP A 459 -2.53 -27.42 2.96
N PHE A 460 -1.23 -27.62 3.01
CA PHE A 460 -0.29 -26.83 3.79
C PHE A 460 0.77 -26.22 2.88
N SER A 461 1.18 -25.01 3.20
CA SER A 461 2.32 -24.37 2.54
C SER A 461 3.20 -23.61 3.52
N LEU A 462 4.48 -23.57 3.20
CA LEU A 462 5.48 -22.71 3.81
C LEU A 462 6.09 -21.85 2.70
N THR A 463 6.02 -20.55 2.85
CA THR A 463 6.61 -19.57 1.91
C THR A 463 7.58 -18.70 2.66
N LYS A 464 8.78 -18.50 2.11
CA LYS A 464 9.75 -17.52 2.60
C LYS A 464 10.01 -16.51 1.48
N SER A 465 9.80 -15.23 1.78
CA SER A 465 10.03 -14.13 0.85
C SER A 465 10.80 -13.01 1.52
N ASN A 466 11.48 -12.22 0.71
CA ASN A 466 12.17 -11.02 1.13
C ASN A 466 11.85 -9.88 0.19
N ASN A 467 11.89 -8.67 0.73
CA ASN A 467 11.89 -7.43 -0.04
C ASN A 467 12.77 -6.39 0.64
N TYR A 468 13.25 -5.45 -0.18
CA TYR A 468 14.03 -4.28 0.24
C TYR A 468 13.37 -3.03 -0.32
N TYR A 469 13.28 -1.97 0.48
CA TYR A 469 12.85 -0.66 0.03
C TYR A 469 13.42 0.45 0.91
N GLU A 470 13.45 1.66 0.38
CA GLU A 470 13.90 2.87 1.08
C GLU A 470 12.76 3.87 1.17
N ASN A 471 12.64 4.53 2.31
CA ASN A 471 11.68 5.61 2.53
C ASN A 471 12.37 6.82 3.17
N GLY A 472 11.88 8.02 2.85
CA GLY A 472 12.22 9.24 3.59
C GLY A 472 11.56 9.26 4.97
N LEU A 473 12.18 9.91 5.95
CA LEU A 473 11.52 10.19 7.24
C LEU A 473 10.25 11.03 7.01
N TYR A 474 10.40 12.06 6.17
CA TYR A 474 9.33 12.93 5.67
C TYR A 474 9.58 13.25 4.19
N ASN A 475 8.57 13.74 3.51
CA ASN A 475 8.62 14.04 2.07
C ASN A 475 9.26 15.41 1.76
N ARG A 476 9.50 16.26 2.77
CA ARG A 476 10.13 17.58 2.63
C ARG A 476 10.81 18.01 3.94
N GLY A 477 11.76 18.92 3.86
CA GLY A 477 12.54 19.41 5.00
C GLY A 477 13.42 18.34 5.63
N LEU A 478 12.85 17.39 6.33
CA LEU A 478 13.54 16.24 6.93
C LEU A 478 13.48 15.02 6.01
N THR A 479 14.23 15.04 4.93
CA THR A 479 14.18 14.03 3.84
C THR A 479 15.20 12.91 3.96
N SER A 480 15.86 12.75 5.13
CA SER A 480 16.81 11.65 5.35
C SER A 480 16.13 10.30 5.15
N PHE A 481 16.80 9.37 4.43
CA PHE A 481 16.28 8.05 4.12
C PHE A 481 16.62 7.03 5.17
N TYR A 482 15.73 6.06 5.35
CA TYR A 482 15.98 4.80 6.04
C TYR A 482 15.64 3.63 5.12
N SER A 483 16.37 2.53 5.27
CA SER A 483 16.15 1.32 4.50
C SER A 483 15.47 0.26 5.35
N ILE A 484 14.62 -0.53 4.71
CA ILE A 484 13.92 -1.66 5.29
C ILE A 484 14.27 -2.92 4.50
N GLU A 485 14.84 -3.91 5.19
CA GLU A 485 14.92 -5.29 4.74
C GLU A 485 13.82 -6.07 5.47
N ASN A 486 12.87 -6.63 4.73
CA ASN A 486 11.72 -7.34 5.29
C ASN A 486 11.78 -8.82 4.87
N ASP A 487 12.00 -9.70 5.85
CA ASP A 487 11.94 -11.15 5.71
C ASP A 487 10.60 -11.66 6.24
N LEU A 488 9.81 -12.25 5.35
CA LEU A 488 8.49 -12.78 5.66
C LEU A 488 8.46 -14.29 5.50
N THR A 489 8.09 -15.00 6.58
CA THR A 489 7.79 -16.42 6.56
C THR A 489 6.29 -16.62 6.79
N THR A 490 5.61 -17.21 5.80
CA THR A 490 4.16 -17.48 5.87
C THR A 490 3.90 -18.98 5.89
N PHE A 491 3.19 -19.45 6.90
CA PHE A 491 2.59 -20.77 6.95
C PHE A 491 1.10 -20.66 6.64
N SER A 492 0.63 -21.39 5.61
CA SER A 492 -0.79 -21.38 5.22
C SER A 492 -1.41 -22.75 5.34
N THR A 493 -2.68 -22.78 5.74
CA THR A 493 -3.50 -24.00 5.74
C THR A 493 -4.80 -23.72 5.02
N THR A 494 -5.13 -24.57 4.05
CA THR A 494 -6.41 -24.50 3.30
C THR A 494 -7.22 -25.75 3.55
N PHE A 495 -8.50 -25.55 3.85
CA PHE A 495 -9.51 -26.61 3.91
C PHE A 495 -10.45 -26.42 2.72
N THR A 496 -10.56 -27.47 1.89
CA THR A 496 -11.46 -27.47 0.72
C THR A 496 -12.43 -28.62 0.85
N ILE A 497 -13.73 -28.37 0.59
CA ILE A 497 -14.83 -29.33 0.61
C ILE A 497 -15.43 -29.40 -0.78
N LYS A 498 -15.56 -30.59 -1.33
CA LYS A 498 -16.30 -30.88 -2.58
C LYS A 498 -17.76 -31.03 -2.26
N LEU A 499 -18.60 -30.32 -3.05
CA LEU A 499 -20.06 -30.24 -2.84
C LEU A 499 -20.82 -31.17 -3.76
#